data_7563941981632699c2d40800f5f27f3c
#
_entry.id   7563941981632699c2d40800f5f27f3c
#
_cell.length_a   1.000
_cell.length_b   1.000
_cell.length_c   1.000
_cell.angle_alpha   90.00
_cell.angle_beta   90.00
_cell.angle_gamma   90.00
#
_symmetry.space_group_name_H-M   'P 1'
#
loop_
_entity.id
_entity.type
_entity.pdbx_description
1 polymer ?
#
loop_
_entity_poly.entity_id
_entity_poly.type
_entity_poly.pdbx_seq_one_letter_code
_entity_poly.pdbx_strand_id
1 'polypeptide(L)'
;EGSEPLVKLATGADTYKFTIRWSPDSKKILWNDKMLRLQYVDIASKAVTLVDKSKIWEFGSFDWSPDSRWIAYSRPMENSMQQIMLYNTTDGKSYEITDGWFSSDEPTFSRNGKYLIFSSDRTFDPIYSSVEWNFAYQNMSKLYLVTLAKDTPSPFAPSNDEVKIESTKETKETPATEKDKKGKKPEKAETSPEPAVKPVKIDIEGIQQRILEIPVEAGNYWNIWSVDEKIFYNTSNDKGMSAKVYDLKQKKESELGSDMGFDITADGKKMLVRQRNRYFMIDLPSSKISTDKSIDLSDLKIWVDNRQEWKQIYDEAWRQMRDFFYVANMHGLDWKAIHEKYAVMLPYVNNRNDLTYLIGEMIAELSVGHAYINGGERKPVEKINLGLLGARLSKDASGYFRIDSLLQGANWSSDLHSPLTEVGVGAV
;
A
#
# COMPACT_ATOMS: atom_id res chain seq x y z
N GLU A 1 -8.82 -26.40 3.32
CA GLU A 1 -8.29 -25.21 2.64
C GLU A 1 -6.78 -25.29 2.57
N GLY A 2 -6.19 -25.13 1.37
CA GLY A 2 -4.77 -25.34 1.16
C GLY A 2 -4.34 -26.80 0.96
N SER A 3 -5.26 -27.74 0.87
CA SER A 3 -5.00 -29.16 0.66
C SER A 3 -4.85 -29.54 -0.81
N GLU A 4 -5.22 -28.67 -1.73
CA GLU A 4 -5.09 -28.91 -3.16
C GLU A 4 -3.67 -28.61 -3.66
N PRO A 5 -3.19 -29.35 -4.68
CA PRO A 5 -1.86 -29.10 -5.23
C PRO A 5 -1.77 -27.70 -5.88
N LEU A 6 -0.61 -27.07 -5.73
CA LEU A 6 -0.34 -25.77 -6.35
C LEU A 6 -0.44 -25.85 -7.87
N VAL A 7 -1.21 -24.95 -8.47
CA VAL A 7 -1.35 -24.85 -9.92
C VAL A 7 -0.52 -23.69 -10.45
N LYS A 8 0.45 -24.00 -11.32
CA LYS A 8 1.24 -22.99 -12.00
C LYS A 8 0.40 -22.35 -13.13
N LEU A 9 0.12 -21.06 -13.02
CA LEU A 9 -0.67 -20.30 -13.97
C LEU A 9 0.16 -19.70 -15.12
N ALA A 10 1.38 -19.22 -14.84
CA ALA A 10 2.27 -18.66 -15.85
C ALA A 10 3.58 -19.46 -15.91
N THR A 11 4.00 -19.83 -17.13
CA THR A 11 5.28 -20.48 -17.42
C THR A 11 6.26 -19.45 -18.00
N GLY A 12 7.58 -19.72 -17.89
CA GLY A 12 8.59 -18.81 -18.44
C GLY A 12 8.74 -17.52 -17.63
N ALA A 13 8.48 -17.60 -16.32
CA ALA A 13 8.74 -16.47 -15.41
C ALA A 13 10.26 -16.20 -15.40
N ASP A 14 10.63 -15.14 -16.10
CA ASP A 14 11.99 -14.68 -16.30
C ASP A 14 12.38 -13.55 -15.35
N THR A 15 11.45 -13.12 -14.48
CA THR A 15 11.63 -11.96 -13.64
C THR A 15 10.72 -11.93 -12.42
N TYR A 16 11.05 -11.06 -11.47
CA TYR A 16 10.30 -10.82 -10.24
C TYR A 16 8.97 -10.11 -10.53
N LYS A 17 7.90 -10.54 -9.85
CA LYS A 17 6.56 -9.94 -9.89
C LYS A 17 6.30 -9.25 -8.55
N PHE A 18 5.82 -7.99 -8.60
CA PHE A 18 5.63 -7.19 -7.40
C PHE A 18 4.20 -7.30 -6.86
N THR A 19 3.29 -6.55 -7.46
CA THR A 19 1.90 -6.45 -7.01
C THR A 19 1.00 -7.38 -7.82
N ILE A 20 0.11 -8.08 -7.15
CA ILE A 20 -0.83 -9.03 -7.76
C ILE A 20 -2.25 -8.59 -7.42
N ARG A 21 -3.12 -8.47 -8.44
CA ARG A 21 -4.52 -8.08 -8.29
C ARG A 21 -5.43 -9.07 -9.02
N TRP A 22 -6.38 -9.66 -8.31
CA TRP A 22 -7.44 -10.44 -8.90
C TRP A 22 -8.46 -9.55 -9.62
N SER A 23 -8.98 -10.02 -10.77
CA SER A 23 -10.18 -9.42 -11.34
C SER A 23 -11.39 -9.72 -10.44
N PRO A 24 -12.37 -8.80 -10.34
CA PRO A 24 -13.58 -9.01 -9.52
C PRO A 24 -14.33 -10.30 -9.81
N ASP A 25 -14.34 -10.77 -11.05
CA ASP A 25 -14.95 -12.04 -11.47
C ASP A 25 -14.08 -13.28 -11.15
N SER A 26 -12.93 -13.10 -10.52
CA SER A 26 -11.97 -14.14 -10.16
C SER A 26 -11.43 -14.98 -11.35
N LYS A 27 -11.51 -14.46 -12.59
CA LYS A 27 -11.06 -15.17 -13.79
C LYS A 27 -9.69 -14.77 -14.29
N LYS A 28 -9.16 -13.62 -13.81
CA LYS A 28 -7.87 -13.11 -14.24
C LYS A 28 -7.05 -12.64 -13.06
N ILE A 29 -5.72 -12.67 -13.22
CA ILE A 29 -4.77 -12.11 -12.27
C ILE A 29 -3.89 -11.12 -13.02
N LEU A 30 -3.85 -9.88 -12.56
CA LEU A 30 -3.05 -8.78 -13.06
C LEU A 30 -1.81 -8.60 -12.17
N TRP A 31 -0.65 -8.30 -12.78
CA TRP A 31 0.59 -8.00 -12.03
C TRP A 31 1.51 -7.06 -12.83
N ASN A 32 2.36 -6.36 -12.10
CA ASN A 32 3.53 -5.68 -12.64
C ASN A 32 4.81 -6.47 -12.35
N ASP A 33 5.84 -6.30 -13.16
CA ASP A 33 7.11 -7.02 -13.02
C ASP A 33 8.34 -6.12 -13.23
N LYS A 34 9.51 -6.62 -12.82
CA LYS A 34 10.80 -5.94 -12.96
C LYS A 34 11.22 -5.63 -14.41
N MET A 35 10.67 -6.33 -15.39
CA MET A 35 10.88 -6.03 -16.80
C MET A 35 10.01 -4.87 -17.29
N LEU A 36 9.44 -4.10 -16.36
CA LEU A 36 8.62 -2.92 -16.58
C LEU A 36 7.35 -3.25 -17.39
N ARG A 37 6.77 -4.43 -17.18
CA ARG A 37 5.56 -4.89 -17.84
C ARG A 37 4.39 -4.87 -16.88
N LEU A 38 3.23 -4.47 -17.36
CA LEU A 38 1.93 -4.71 -16.75
C LEU A 38 1.24 -5.80 -17.56
N GLN A 39 0.87 -6.92 -16.93
CA GLN A 39 0.36 -8.11 -17.60
C GLN A 39 -0.75 -8.76 -16.78
N TYR A 40 -1.66 -9.47 -17.46
CA TYR A 40 -2.58 -10.36 -16.76
C TYR A 40 -2.57 -11.77 -17.36
N VAL A 41 -2.94 -12.76 -16.55
CA VAL A 41 -3.19 -14.13 -16.98
C VAL A 41 -4.67 -14.45 -16.83
N ASP A 42 -5.24 -15.08 -17.86
CA ASP A 42 -6.54 -15.73 -17.76
C ASP A 42 -6.37 -17.12 -17.12
N ILE A 43 -7.10 -17.38 -16.05
CA ILE A 43 -6.92 -18.60 -15.22
C ILE A 43 -7.27 -19.87 -15.99
N ALA A 44 -8.33 -19.82 -16.79
CA ALA A 44 -8.83 -20.99 -17.51
C ALA A 44 -7.90 -21.39 -18.66
N SER A 45 -7.53 -20.43 -19.50
CA SER A 45 -6.67 -20.65 -20.66
C SER A 45 -5.17 -20.62 -20.35
N LYS A 46 -4.77 -20.05 -19.20
CA LYS A 46 -3.39 -19.75 -18.81
C LYS A 46 -2.66 -18.82 -19.80
N ALA A 47 -3.41 -18.13 -20.63
CA ALA A 47 -2.85 -17.16 -21.57
C ALA A 47 -2.45 -15.88 -20.85
N VAL A 48 -1.20 -15.43 -21.07
CA VAL A 48 -0.68 -14.17 -20.54
C VAL A 48 -0.84 -13.09 -21.58
N THR A 49 -1.44 -11.96 -21.21
CA THR A 49 -1.63 -10.80 -22.07
C THR A 49 -0.83 -9.62 -21.53
N LEU A 50 -0.06 -8.97 -22.39
CA LEU A 50 0.62 -7.72 -22.10
C LEU A 50 -0.40 -6.57 -22.19
N VAL A 51 -0.54 -5.82 -21.11
CA VAL A 51 -1.35 -4.59 -21.05
C VAL A 51 -0.54 -3.40 -21.54
N ASP A 52 0.65 -3.21 -20.94
CA ASP A 52 1.57 -2.15 -21.32
C ASP A 52 3.00 -2.50 -20.88
N LYS A 53 3.98 -1.78 -21.45
CA LYS A 53 5.39 -1.88 -21.09
C LYS A 53 5.99 -0.49 -20.99
N SER A 54 6.46 -0.14 -19.80
CA SER A 54 7.18 1.12 -19.56
C SER A 54 8.61 1.07 -20.09
N LYS A 55 9.18 2.25 -20.36
CA LYS A 55 10.58 2.41 -20.79
C LYS A 55 11.49 2.86 -19.65
N ILE A 56 10.92 3.42 -18.57
CA ILE A 56 11.70 4.17 -17.58
C ILE A 56 11.55 3.64 -16.16
N TRP A 57 10.34 3.23 -15.74
CA TRP A 57 10.07 2.80 -14.37
C TRP A 57 8.92 1.80 -14.30
N GLU A 58 8.73 1.20 -13.14
CA GLU A 58 7.66 0.23 -12.85
C GLU A 58 6.29 0.89 -12.80
N PHE A 59 5.24 0.12 -13.09
CA PHE A 59 3.86 0.53 -12.86
C PHE A 59 3.58 0.49 -11.35
N GLY A 60 3.31 1.64 -10.73
CA GLY A 60 3.09 1.77 -9.28
C GLY A 60 1.72 1.28 -8.85
N SER A 61 0.69 1.71 -9.55
CA SER A 61 -0.71 1.49 -9.19
C SER A 61 -1.58 1.09 -10.37
N PHE A 62 -2.52 0.19 -10.12
CA PHE A 62 -3.49 -0.30 -11.11
C PHE A 62 -4.70 -0.94 -10.42
N ASP A 63 -5.84 -0.90 -11.09
CA ASP A 63 -7.10 -1.43 -10.58
C ASP A 63 -7.97 -2.02 -11.70
N TRP A 64 -8.84 -2.97 -11.35
CA TRP A 64 -9.84 -3.54 -12.23
C TRP A 64 -11.16 -2.78 -12.14
N SER A 65 -11.84 -2.60 -13.28
CA SER A 65 -13.25 -2.20 -13.25
C SER A 65 -14.12 -3.27 -12.58
N PRO A 66 -15.23 -2.87 -11.95
CA PRO A 66 -16.15 -3.82 -11.29
C PRO A 66 -16.64 -4.96 -12.18
N ASP A 67 -16.73 -4.75 -13.49
CA ASP A 67 -17.15 -5.74 -14.49
C ASP A 67 -15.99 -6.54 -15.09
N SER A 68 -14.76 -6.36 -14.60
CA SER A 68 -13.55 -7.07 -15.04
C SER A 68 -13.18 -6.88 -16.51
N ARG A 69 -13.68 -5.81 -17.17
CA ARG A 69 -13.43 -5.51 -18.59
C ARG A 69 -12.39 -4.44 -18.83
N TRP A 70 -12.12 -3.61 -17.83
CA TRP A 70 -11.17 -2.52 -17.93
C TRP A 70 -10.11 -2.61 -16.85
N ILE A 71 -8.93 -2.13 -17.18
CA ILE A 71 -7.82 -1.94 -16.24
C ILE A 71 -7.46 -0.46 -16.26
N ALA A 72 -7.55 0.20 -15.12
CA ALA A 72 -6.98 1.53 -14.91
C ALA A 72 -5.56 1.37 -14.36
N TYR A 73 -4.61 2.15 -14.84
CA TYR A 73 -3.25 2.09 -14.36
C TYR A 73 -2.52 3.43 -14.50
N SER A 74 -1.52 3.63 -13.67
CA SER A 74 -0.63 4.77 -13.72
C SER A 74 0.60 4.40 -14.55
N ARG A 75 0.80 5.08 -15.70
CA ARG A 75 1.92 4.87 -16.60
C ARG A 75 3.04 5.88 -16.36
N PRO A 76 4.27 5.42 -16.05
CA PRO A 76 5.42 6.31 -15.96
C PRO A 76 5.78 6.88 -17.34
N MET A 77 5.93 8.22 -17.40
CA MET A 77 6.24 8.97 -18.61
C MET A 77 7.71 9.41 -18.64
N GLU A 78 8.28 9.62 -19.82
CA GLU A 78 9.68 10.04 -20.00
C GLU A 78 10.01 11.41 -19.35
N ASN A 79 8.99 12.23 -19.09
CA ASN A 79 9.11 13.49 -18.34
C ASN A 79 9.08 13.31 -16.81
N SER A 80 9.17 12.07 -16.31
CA SER A 80 9.06 11.69 -14.89
C SER A 80 7.69 11.92 -14.25
N MET A 81 6.66 12.24 -15.03
CA MET A 81 5.27 12.31 -14.55
C MET A 81 4.59 10.95 -14.67
N GLN A 82 3.49 10.79 -13.95
CA GLN A 82 2.60 9.64 -14.05
C GLN A 82 1.33 10.04 -14.80
N GLN A 83 0.87 9.18 -15.70
CA GLN A 83 -0.33 9.40 -16.52
C GLN A 83 -1.36 8.30 -16.26
N ILE A 84 -2.62 8.66 -16.01
CA ILE A 84 -3.69 7.66 -15.87
C ILE A 84 -4.13 7.17 -17.24
N MET A 85 -4.10 5.86 -17.39
CA MET A 85 -4.50 5.11 -18.58
C MET A 85 -5.64 4.16 -18.27
N LEU A 86 -6.46 3.87 -19.29
CA LEU A 86 -7.43 2.78 -19.28
C LEU A 86 -7.12 1.78 -20.38
N TYR A 87 -7.06 0.50 -20.04
CA TYR A 87 -6.94 -0.59 -21.01
C TYR A 87 -8.24 -1.37 -21.08
N ASN A 88 -8.75 -1.60 -22.28
CA ASN A 88 -9.94 -2.43 -22.52
C ASN A 88 -9.50 -3.86 -22.85
N THR A 89 -9.88 -4.82 -21.99
CA THR A 89 -9.52 -6.23 -22.18
C THR A 89 -10.25 -6.91 -23.34
N THR A 90 -11.29 -6.27 -23.90
CA THR A 90 -12.07 -6.83 -25.01
C THR A 90 -11.45 -6.52 -26.38
N ASP A 91 -10.97 -5.30 -26.57
CA ASP A 91 -10.37 -4.86 -27.84
C ASP A 91 -8.83 -4.71 -27.80
N GLY A 92 -8.25 -4.85 -26.60
CA GLY A 92 -6.81 -4.77 -26.40
C GLY A 92 -6.22 -3.36 -26.56
N LYS A 93 -7.03 -2.31 -26.44
CA LYS A 93 -6.58 -0.92 -26.63
C LYS A 93 -6.44 -0.16 -25.32
N SER A 94 -5.44 0.71 -25.27
CA SER A 94 -5.23 1.66 -24.17
C SER A 94 -5.69 3.06 -24.55
N TYR A 95 -6.22 3.80 -23.58
CA TYR A 95 -6.76 5.15 -23.73
C TYR A 95 -6.23 6.06 -22.62
N GLU A 96 -5.88 7.29 -22.98
CA GLU A 96 -5.38 8.30 -22.06
C GLU A 96 -6.53 8.99 -21.32
N ILE A 97 -6.44 9.03 -19.99
CA ILE A 97 -7.42 9.71 -19.12
C ILE A 97 -6.91 11.05 -18.66
N THR A 98 -5.61 11.15 -18.35
CA THR A 98 -4.94 12.44 -18.10
C THR A 98 -3.95 12.73 -19.22
N ASP A 99 -3.60 13.99 -19.40
CA ASP A 99 -2.70 14.44 -20.47
C ASP A 99 -1.21 14.32 -20.13
N GLY A 100 -0.87 13.90 -18.88
CA GLY A 100 0.51 13.80 -18.41
C GLY A 100 1.19 15.14 -18.10
N TRP A 101 0.43 16.26 -18.11
CA TRP A 101 0.93 17.57 -17.70
C TRP A 101 1.19 17.62 -16.19
N PHE A 102 0.32 16.99 -15.41
CA PHE A 102 0.48 16.79 -13.98
C PHE A 102 0.64 15.32 -13.67
N SER A 103 1.52 14.98 -12.70
CA SER A 103 1.62 13.63 -12.20
C SER A 103 0.28 13.18 -11.61
N SER A 104 -0.21 12.01 -12.04
CA SER A 104 -1.49 11.46 -11.59
C SER A 104 -1.34 9.97 -11.28
N ASP A 105 -1.77 9.54 -10.10
CA ASP A 105 -1.53 8.19 -9.60
C ASP A 105 -2.74 7.62 -8.83
N GLU A 106 -2.63 6.36 -8.33
CA GLU A 106 -3.65 5.69 -7.51
C GLU A 106 -5.03 5.57 -8.18
N PRO A 107 -5.13 5.17 -9.48
CA PRO A 107 -6.42 5.05 -10.13
C PRO A 107 -7.25 3.94 -9.48
N THR A 108 -8.48 4.27 -9.09
CA THR A 108 -9.42 3.36 -8.43
C THR A 108 -10.81 3.51 -9.02
N PHE A 109 -11.40 2.42 -9.51
CA PHE A 109 -12.77 2.43 -9.97
C PHE A 109 -13.75 2.55 -8.81
N SER A 110 -14.79 3.38 -8.97
CA SER A 110 -15.94 3.29 -8.09
C SER A 110 -16.68 1.96 -8.29
N ARG A 111 -17.12 1.33 -7.20
CA ARG A 111 -17.84 0.03 -7.28
C ARG A 111 -19.10 0.08 -8.13
N ASN A 112 -19.78 1.22 -8.15
CA ASN A 112 -20.98 1.41 -8.98
C ASN A 112 -20.64 1.62 -10.47
N GLY A 113 -19.36 1.65 -10.85
CA GLY A 113 -18.87 1.83 -12.21
C GLY A 113 -19.15 3.20 -12.82
N LYS A 114 -19.45 4.22 -12.01
CA LYS A 114 -19.75 5.58 -12.50
C LYS A 114 -18.50 6.44 -12.63
N TYR A 115 -17.50 6.24 -11.76
CA TYR A 115 -16.35 7.11 -11.63
C TYR A 115 -15.04 6.30 -11.66
N LEU A 116 -13.98 6.96 -12.10
CA LEU A 116 -12.59 6.60 -11.79
C LEU A 116 -12.04 7.72 -10.90
N ILE A 117 -11.52 7.35 -9.73
CA ILE A 117 -10.94 8.25 -8.74
C ILE A 117 -9.41 8.11 -8.84
N PHE A 118 -8.68 9.21 -8.68
CA PHE A 118 -7.21 9.19 -8.69
C PHE A 118 -6.66 10.40 -7.92
N SER A 119 -5.40 10.35 -7.51
CA SER A 119 -4.66 11.50 -7.01
C SER A 119 -3.96 12.24 -8.14
N SER A 120 -3.80 13.57 -8.04
CA SER A 120 -3.06 14.33 -9.03
C SER A 120 -2.39 15.56 -8.41
N ASP A 121 -1.16 15.85 -8.84
CA ASP A 121 -0.28 16.92 -8.34
C ASP A 121 -0.59 18.25 -9.03
N ARG A 122 -1.81 18.75 -8.87
CA ARG A 122 -2.30 20.00 -9.50
C ARG A 122 -2.28 21.19 -8.56
N THR A 123 -1.85 20.99 -7.31
CA THR A 123 -1.73 22.07 -6.34
C THR A 123 -0.30 22.57 -6.32
N PHE A 124 -0.13 23.87 -6.52
CA PHE A 124 1.19 24.50 -6.58
C PHE A 124 1.27 25.58 -5.49
N ASP A 125 1.94 25.22 -4.39
CA ASP A 125 2.20 26.12 -3.26
C ASP A 125 3.64 25.90 -2.78
N PRO A 126 4.64 26.42 -3.52
CA PRO A 126 6.05 26.19 -3.22
C PRO A 126 6.49 26.95 -1.97
N ILE A 127 7.26 26.28 -1.12
CA ILE A 127 7.98 26.89 0.00
C ILE A 127 9.37 27.29 -0.46
N TYR A 128 9.76 28.55 -0.22
CA TYR A 128 11.06 29.05 -0.58
C TYR A 128 12.04 28.93 0.61
N SER A 129 13.16 28.25 0.39
CA SER A 129 14.20 28.11 1.41
C SER A 129 14.98 29.42 1.55
N SER A 130 15.11 29.93 2.76
CA SER A 130 15.92 31.12 3.07
C SER A 130 17.42 30.84 3.12
N VAL A 131 17.84 29.57 3.14
CA VAL A 131 19.25 29.14 3.26
C VAL A 131 19.83 28.80 1.89
N GLU A 132 19.14 27.96 1.13
CA GLU A 132 19.64 27.43 -0.15
C GLU A 132 19.11 28.16 -1.36
N TRP A 133 18.15 29.07 -1.18
CA TRP A 133 17.49 29.85 -2.24
C TRP A 133 16.77 28.97 -3.28
N ASN A 134 16.31 27.78 -2.85
CA ASN A 134 15.58 26.83 -3.66
C ASN A 134 14.12 26.74 -3.23
N PHE A 135 13.26 26.35 -4.18
CA PHE A 135 11.88 26.02 -3.88
C PHE A 135 11.77 24.56 -3.43
N ALA A 136 10.99 24.32 -2.40
CA ALA A 136 10.52 23.00 -2.01
C ALA A 136 9.04 22.85 -2.36
N TYR A 137 8.68 21.69 -2.88
CA TYR A 137 7.32 21.38 -3.30
C TYR A 137 6.76 20.31 -2.36
N GLN A 138 5.72 20.65 -1.62
CA GLN A 138 5.08 19.75 -0.65
C GLN A 138 3.57 19.79 -0.84
N ASN A 139 2.89 18.70 -0.45
CA ASN A 139 1.43 18.63 -0.42
C ASN A 139 0.79 19.04 -1.75
N MET A 140 1.33 18.56 -2.88
CA MET A 140 0.88 18.97 -4.21
C MET A 140 -0.38 18.25 -4.68
N SER A 141 -0.67 17.08 -4.10
CA SER A 141 -1.75 16.22 -4.57
C SER A 141 -3.09 16.58 -3.93
N LYS A 142 -4.14 16.39 -4.71
CA LYS A 142 -5.54 16.29 -4.28
C LYS A 142 -6.18 15.07 -4.93
N LEU A 143 -7.39 14.75 -4.50
CA LEU A 143 -8.21 13.74 -5.14
C LEU A 143 -9.05 14.33 -6.27
N TYR A 144 -9.12 13.59 -7.36
CA TYR A 144 -9.93 13.90 -8.53
C TYR A 144 -10.80 12.70 -8.86
N LEU A 145 -11.90 12.93 -9.49
CA LEU A 145 -12.71 11.89 -10.13
C LEU A 145 -13.04 12.27 -11.56
N VAL A 146 -13.19 11.29 -12.42
CA VAL A 146 -13.71 11.44 -13.77
C VAL A 146 -15.00 10.66 -13.91
N THR A 147 -16.06 11.28 -14.47
CA THR A 147 -17.28 10.54 -14.82
C THR A 147 -17.04 9.70 -16.06
N LEU A 148 -17.24 8.37 -15.94
CA LEU A 148 -16.91 7.42 -17.01
C LEU A 148 -17.85 7.54 -18.20
N ALA A 149 -19.15 7.69 -17.97
CA ALA A 149 -20.12 7.91 -19.04
C ALA A 149 -20.49 9.38 -19.18
N LYS A 150 -20.76 9.84 -20.41
CA LYS A 150 -21.17 11.23 -20.72
C LYS A 150 -22.48 11.63 -20.05
N ASP A 151 -23.37 10.67 -19.84
CA ASP A 151 -24.68 10.86 -19.19
C ASP A 151 -24.62 10.72 -17.65
N THR A 152 -23.46 10.41 -17.07
CA THR A 152 -23.28 10.40 -15.61
C THR A 152 -23.22 11.83 -15.09
N PRO A 153 -24.18 12.28 -14.25
CA PRO A 153 -24.15 13.63 -13.71
C PRO A 153 -22.96 13.83 -12.77
N SER A 154 -22.43 15.05 -12.74
CA SER A 154 -21.41 15.43 -11.77
C SER A 154 -21.96 15.29 -10.35
N PRO A 155 -21.26 14.65 -9.41
CA PRO A 155 -21.68 14.60 -8.02
C PRO A 155 -21.62 15.97 -7.35
N PHE A 156 -20.93 16.93 -7.96
CA PHE A 156 -20.79 18.31 -7.48
C PHE A 156 -21.73 19.30 -8.17
N ALA A 157 -22.61 18.83 -9.06
CA ALA A 157 -23.61 19.69 -9.68
C ALA A 157 -24.45 20.42 -8.61
N PRO A 158 -24.90 21.65 -8.88
CA PRO A 158 -25.83 22.34 -8.00
C PRO A 158 -27.09 21.49 -7.79
N SER A 159 -27.50 21.31 -6.54
CA SER A 159 -28.78 20.67 -6.23
C SER A 159 -29.90 21.67 -6.40
N ASN A 160 -30.99 21.24 -7.06
CA ASN A 160 -32.21 21.99 -7.12
C ASN A 160 -33.04 21.69 -5.88
N ASP A 161 -33.60 22.69 -5.21
CA ASP A 161 -34.47 22.57 -4.04
C ASP A 161 -35.90 22.09 -4.38
N GLU A 162 -36.18 21.81 -5.65
CA GLU A 162 -37.47 21.26 -6.06
C GLU A 162 -37.68 19.85 -5.48
N VAL A 163 -38.61 19.75 -4.54
CA VAL A 163 -39.09 18.48 -4.01
C VAL A 163 -39.89 17.77 -5.11
N LYS A 164 -39.33 16.72 -5.72
CA LYS A 164 -40.13 15.83 -6.57
C LYS A 164 -41.17 15.16 -5.69
N ILE A 165 -42.42 15.59 -5.82
CA ILE A 165 -43.57 14.90 -5.24
C ILE A 165 -43.70 13.58 -6.00
N GLU A 166 -43.24 12.48 -5.40
CA GLU A 166 -43.52 11.14 -5.90
C GLU A 166 -45.05 10.93 -5.81
N SER A 167 -45.69 10.83 -6.95
CA SER A 167 -47.08 10.45 -7.03
C SER A 167 -47.24 9.05 -6.43
N THR A 168 -47.84 8.97 -5.28
CA THR A 168 -48.20 7.73 -4.60
C THR A 168 -49.11 6.90 -5.52
N LYS A 169 -48.58 5.83 -6.12
CA LYS A 169 -49.40 4.79 -6.71
C LYS A 169 -50.11 4.07 -5.60
N GLU A 170 -51.42 4.25 -5.52
CA GLU A 170 -52.31 3.50 -4.64
C GLU A 170 -52.10 2.00 -4.81
N THR A 171 -51.54 1.38 -3.78
CA THR A 171 -51.49 -0.08 -3.67
C THR A 171 -52.80 -0.53 -3.10
N LYS A 172 -53.65 -1.18 -3.91
CA LYS A 172 -54.83 -1.86 -3.45
C LYS A 172 -54.42 -2.99 -2.50
N GLU A 173 -54.85 -2.83 -1.26
CA GLU A 173 -54.79 -3.91 -0.25
C GLU A 173 -55.74 -5.04 -0.64
N THR A 174 -55.22 -6.25 -0.66
CA THR A 174 -56.03 -7.49 -0.66
C THR A 174 -55.83 -8.13 0.73
N PRO A 175 -56.92 -8.58 1.38
CA PRO A 175 -56.88 -9.02 2.76
C PRO A 175 -56.15 -10.36 2.95
N ALA A 176 -55.36 -10.42 4.03
CA ALA A 176 -54.69 -11.64 4.49
C ALA A 176 -55.68 -12.67 5.01
N THR A 177 -55.53 -13.91 4.59
CA THR A 177 -56.12 -15.10 5.23
C THR A 177 -55.02 -15.86 5.96
N GLU A 178 -55.15 -15.94 7.27
CA GLU A 178 -54.41 -16.87 8.11
C GLU A 178 -54.66 -18.32 7.72
N LYS A 179 -53.65 -19.14 7.59
CA LYS A 179 -53.66 -20.56 7.96
C LYS A 179 -52.27 -21.18 8.11
N ASP A 180 -52.12 -21.68 9.33
CA ASP A 180 -51.45 -22.92 9.77
C ASP A 180 -49.95 -23.19 9.53
N LYS A 181 -49.28 -23.22 10.67
CA LYS A 181 -47.98 -23.86 10.96
C LYS A 181 -47.99 -25.35 10.67
N LYS A 182 -47.03 -25.82 9.85
CA LYS A 182 -46.46 -27.17 10.02
C LYS A 182 -45.02 -27.17 9.53
N GLY A 183 -44.14 -27.72 10.38
CA GLY A 183 -42.70 -27.73 10.22
C GLY A 183 -42.18 -28.46 8.98
N LYS A 184 -41.12 -27.94 8.42
CA LYS A 184 -40.28 -28.65 7.45
C LYS A 184 -38.79 -28.49 7.83
N LYS A 185 -38.08 -29.60 7.69
CA LYS A 185 -36.64 -29.81 7.85
C LYS A 185 -35.79 -28.77 7.08
N PRO A 186 -34.53 -28.50 7.50
CA PRO A 186 -33.68 -27.58 6.75
C PRO A 186 -33.24 -28.25 5.44
N GLU A 187 -33.70 -27.70 4.35
CA GLU A 187 -33.19 -27.95 3.02
C GLU A 187 -31.87 -27.21 2.80
N LYS A 188 -30.93 -27.86 2.12
CA LYS A 188 -29.63 -27.31 1.71
C LYS A 188 -29.83 -25.95 1.04
N ALA A 189 -29.05 -24.97 1.48
CA ALA A 189 -28.98 -23.66 0.83
C ALA A 189 -28.52 -23.85 -0.63
N GLU A 190 -29.42 -23.70 -1.57
CA GLU A 190 -29.08 -23.40 -2.96
C GLU A 190 -28.49 -22.00 -3.00
N THR A 191 -27.25 -21.91 -3.49
CA THR A 191 -26.60 -20.64 -3.78
C THR A 191 -27.44 -19.88 -4.80
N SER A 192 -28.09 -18.82 -4.37
CA SER A 192 -28.71 -17.86 -5.27
C SER A 192 -27.65 -17.36 -6.25
N PRO A 193 -27.90 -17.27 -7.56
CA PRO A 193 -26.94 -16.68 -8.49
C PRO A 193 -26.65 -15.23 -8.06
N GLU A 194 -25.37 -14.92 -7.90
CA GLU A 194 -24.93 -13.53 -7.66
C GLU A 194 -25.54 -12.62 -8.73
N PRO A 195 -26.02 -11.42 -8.35
CA PRO A 195 -26.59 -10.50 -9.32
C PRO A 195 -25.52 -10.17 -10.37
N ALA A 196 -25.85 -10.40 -11.63
CA ALA A 196 -24.95 -10.15 -12.76
C ALA A 196 -24.43 -8.70 -12.70
N VAL A 197 -23.11 -8.56 -12.59
CA VAL A 197 -22.45 -7.24 -12.55
C VAL A 197 -22.77 -6.52 -13.85
N LYS A 198 -23.36 -5.31 -13.75
CA LYS A 198 -23.69 -4.49 -14.92
C LYS A 198 -22.41 -4.05 -15.63
N PRO A 199 -22.35 -4.10 -16.97
CA PRO A 199 -21.22 -3.57 -17.73
C PRO A 199 -20.96 -2.11 -17.39
N VAL A 200 -19.69 -1.77 -17.14
CA VAL A 200 -19.25 -0.40 -16.94
C VAL A 200 -19.27 0.34 -18.28
N LYS A 201 -20.06 1.41 -18.37
CA LYS A 201 -20.12 2.26 -19.56
C LYS A 201 -19.03 3.30 -19.49
N ILE A 202 -18.12 3.31 -20.47
CA ILE A 202 -17.06 4.30 -20.57
C ILE A 202 -17.11 4.97 -21.94
N ASP A 203 -17.35 6.27 -21.94
CA ASP A 203 -17.32 7.13 -23.13
C ASP A 203 -15.95 7.84 -23.18
N ILE A 204 -15.03 7.35 -24.01
CA ILE A 204 -13.66 7.83 -24.08
C ILE A 204 -13.58 9.26 -24.64
N GLU A 205 -14.38 9.58 -25.66
CA GLU A 205 -14.37 10.90 -26.28
C GLU A 205 -14.70 12.01 -25.27
N GLY A 206 -13.81 12.97 -25.11
CA GLY A 206 -13.94 14.09 -24.19
C GLY A 206 -13.85 13.70 -22.71
N ILE A 207 -13.27 12.54 -22.37
CA ILE A 207 -13.17 12.06 -20.99
C ILE A 207 -12.33 12.99 -20.10
N GLN A 208 -11.28 13.58 -20.63
CA GLN A 208 -10.42 14.55 -19.89
C GLN A 208 -11.18 15.79 -19.43
N GLN A 209 -12.23 16.20 -20.15
CA GLN A 209 -13.07 17.35 -19.79
C GLN A 209 -14.07 17.02 -18.66
N ARG A 210 -14.19 15.75 -18.29
CA ARG A 210 -15.07 15.28 -17.20
C ARG A 210 -14.34 15.02 -15.90
N ILE A 211 -13.06 15.42 -15.81
CA ILE A 211 -12.28 15.37 -14.58
C ILE A 211 -12.74 16.48 -13.64
N LEU A 212 -13.06 16.12 -12.41
CA LEU A 212 -13.58 17.01 -11.37
C LEU A 212 -12.69 16.89 -10.12
N GLU A 213 -12.38 18.02 -9.50
CA GLU A 213 -11.69 18.04 -8.22
C GLU A 213 -12.65 17.63 -7.09
N ILE A 214 -12.20 16.75 -6.22
CA ILE A 214 -12.87 16.46 -4.95
C ILE A 214 -12.38 17.51 -3.95
N PRO A 215 -13.29 18.26 -3.27
CA PRO A 215 -12.89 19.34 -2.39
C PRO A 215 -12.30 18.82 -1.06
N VAL A 216 -11.04 18.44 -1.12
CA VAL A 216 -10.20 17.99 0.00
C VAL A 216 -8.96 18.88 0.12
N GLU A 217 -8.32 18.91 1.29
CA GLU A 217 -7.05 19.63 1.49
C GLU A 217 -5.95 19.06 0.60
N ALA A 218 -4.95 19.85 0.24
CA ALA A 218 -3.76 19.36 -0.44
C ALA A 218 -2.91 18.49 0.52
N GLY A 219 -2.31 17.43 -0.02
CA GLY A 219 -1.53 16.47 0.75
C GLY A 219 -0.97 15.37 -0.13
N ASN A 220 -0.62 14.24 0.44
CA ASN A 220 -0.30 13.01 -0.28
C ASN A 220 -1.44 12.02 -0.07
N TYR A 221 -1.86 11.30 -1.11
CA TYR A 221 -3.04 10.44 -1.09
C TYR A 221 -2.69 9.04 -1.58
N TRP A 222 -3.13 8.01 -0.85
CA TRP A 222 -2.96 6.61 -1.24
C TRP A 222 -4.04 5.73 -0.63
N ASN A 223 -4.04 4.44 -1.00
CA ASN A 223 -5.00 3.44 -0.52
C ASN A 223 -6.45 3.90 -0.72
N ILE A 224 -6.76 4.31 -1.96
CA ILE A 224 -8.07 4.86 -2.32
C ILE A 224 -9.06 3.71 -2.56
N TRP A 225 -10.21 3.77 -1.93
CA TRP A 225 -11.32 2.84 -2.08
C TRP A 225 -12.62 3.58 -2.32
N SER A 226 -13.49 3.02 -3.15
CA SER A 226 -14.82 3.59 -3.35
C SER A 226 -15.91 2.55 -3.11
N VAL A 227 -16.81 2.83 -2.19
CA VAL A 227 -17.97 2.00 -1.86
C VAL A 227 -19.21 2.87 -1.84
N ASP A 228 -20.19 2.57 -2.66
CA ASP A 228 -21.37 3.41 -2.90
C ASP A 228 -20.97 4.83 -3.32
N GLU A 229 -21.45 5.83 -2.62
CA GLU A 229 -21.12 7.24 -2.84
C GLU A 229 -20.04 7.75 -1.88
N LYS A 230 -19.22 6.83 -1.30
CA LYS A 230 -18.14 7.17 -0.36
C LYS A 230 -16.79 6.79 -0.92
N ILE A 231 -15.82 7.66 -0.68
CA ILE A 231 -14.41 7.48 -1.04
C ILE A 231 -13.60 7.43 0.25
N PHE A 232 -12.96 6.31 0.51
CA PHE A 232 -12.08 6.07 1.66
C PHE A 232 -10.64 6.19 1.19
N TYR A 233 -9.78 6.82 1.97
CA TYR A 233 -8.38 7.00 1.61
C TYR A 233 -7.49 7.26 2.82
N ASN A 234 -6.21 7.00 2.65
CA ASN A 234 -5.18 7.51 3.53
C ASN A 234 -4.61 8.82 2.96
N THR A 235 -4.26 9.74 3.83
CA THR A 235 -3.60 10.99 3.46
C THR A 235 -2.54 11.38 4.48
N SER A 236 -1.52 12.10 4.04
CA SER A 236 -0.54 12.76 4.91
C SER A 236 -0.29 14.17 4.43
N ASN A 237 -0.12 15.06 5.39
CA ASN A 237 0.31 16.45 5.21
C ASN A 237 1.09 16.89 6.47
N ASP A 238 1.32 18.19 6.63
CA ASP A 238 2.05 18.76 7.77
C ASP A 238 1.42 18.43 9.15
N LYS A 239 0.12 18.05 9.16
CA LYS A 239 -0.60 17.63 10.38
C LYS A 239 -0.39 16.15 10.73
N GLY A 240 0.27 15.39 9.87
CA GLY A 240 0.51 13.94 10.03
C GLY A 240 -0.30 13.06 9.09
N MET A 241 -0.32 11.76 9.39
CA MET A 241 -1.02 10.75 8.61
C MET A 241 -2.40 10.45 9.20
N SER A 242 -3.41 10.40 8.34
CA SER A 242 -4.78 10.07 8.75
C SER A 242 -5.50 9.22 7.69
N ALA A 243 -6.46 8.42 8.15
CA ALA A 243 -7.46 7.78 7.30
C ALA A 243 -8.74 8.62 7.31
N LYS A 244 -9.33 8.81 6.14
CA LYS A 244 -10.50 9.68 5.96
C LYS A 244 -11.53 9.04 5.04
N VAL A 245 -12.74 9.56 5.09
CA VAL A 245 -13.82 9.24 4.14
C VAL A 245 -14.43 10.54 3.62
N TYR A 246 -14.61 10.61 2.30
CA TYR A 246 -15.37 11.67 1.64
C TYR A 246 -16.70 11.12 1.14
N ASP A 247 -17.81 11.67 1.60
CA ASP A 247 -19.16 11.33 1.17
C ASP A 247 -19.57 12.25 0.01
N LEU A 248 -19.68 11.69 -1.19
CA LEU A 248 -20.04 12.44 -2.42
C LEU A 248 -21.45 13.01 -2.36
N LYS A 249 -22.39 12.32 -1.67
CA LYS A 249 -23.77 12.75 -1.55
C LYS A 249 -23.90 13.93 -0.57
N GLN A 250 -23.20 13.84 0.57
CA GLN A 250 -23.20 14.89 1.58
C GLN A 250 -22.21 16.01 1.26
N LYS A 251 -21.31 15.79 0.31
CA LYS A 251 -20.18 16.67 -0.05
C LYS A 251 -19.32 17.02 1.19
N LYS A 252 -19.05 16.01 2.02
CA LYS A 252 -18.40 16.18 3.31
C LYS A 252 -17.29 15.16 3.54
N GLU A 253 -16.14 15.65 4.00
CA GLU A 253 -15.03 14.84 4.51
C GLU A 253 -15.23 14.57 6.01
N SER A 254 -14.86 13.37 6.45
CA SER A 254 -14.80 12.99 7.86
C SER A 254 -13.52 12.20 8.13
N GLU A 255 -12.87 12.49 9.24
CA GLU A 255 -11.70 11.73 9.70
C GLU A 255 -12.16 10.42 10.34
N LEU A 256 -11.49 9.32 9.98
CA LEU A 256 -11.69 8.00 10.58
C LEU A 256 -10.71 7.75 11.72
N GLY A 257 -9.50 8.26 11.63
CA GLY A 257 -8.48 8.19 12.66
C GLY A 257 -7.07 8.44 12.11
N SER A 258 -6.10 8.57 13.02
CA SER A 258 -4.70 8.82 12.70
C SER A 258 -3.85 7.56 12.81
N ASP A 259 -2.72 7.53 12.10
CA ASP A 259 -1.70 6.46 12.13
C ASP A 259 -2.29 5.05 11.93
N MET A 260 -3.20 4.90 10.99
CA MET A 260 -3.83 3.64 10.66
C MET A 260 -3.82 3.33 9.17
N GLY A 261 -3.69 2.03 8.85
CA GLY A 261 -3.97 1.49 7.53
C GLY A 261 -5.29 0.72 7.55
N PHE A 262 -5.90 0.54 6.39
CA PHE A 262 -7.12 -0.24 6.28
C PHE A 262 -7.25 -0.94 4.93
N ASP A 263 -8.06 -2.00 4.92
CA ASP A 263 -8.55 -2.70 3.72
C ASP A 263 -10.07 -2.85 3.82
N ILE A 264 -10.75 -2.85 2.69
CA ILE A 264 -12.21 -3.01 2.65
C ILE A 264 -12.54 -4.38 2.05
N THR A 265 -13.45 -5.12 2.71
CA THR A 265 -13.90 -6.44 2.23
C THR A 265 -14.50 -6.37 0.83
N ALA A 266 -14.39 -7.46 0.07
CA ALA A 266 -14.88 -7.52 -1.30
C ALA A 266 -16.38 -7.19 -1.45
N ASP A 267 -17.20 -7.46 -0.45
CA ASP A 267 -18.62 -7.09 -0.42
C ASP A 267 -18.88 -5.61 0.02
N GLY A 268 -17.84 -4.90 0.48
CA GLY A 268 -17.92 -3.50 0.92
C GLY A 268 -18.62 -3.27 2.26
N LYS A 269 -18.86 -4.32 3.03
CA LYS A 269 -19.60 -4.18 4.29
C LYS A 269 -18.71 -3.95 5.49
N LYS A 270 -17.48 -4.43 5.44
CA LYS A 270 -16.54 -4.37 6.56
C LYS A 270 -15.22 -3.74 6.16
N MET A 271 -14.53 -3.25 7.16
CA MET A 271 -13.19 -2.68 7.06
C MET A 271 -12.28 -3.42 8.05
N LEU A 272 -11.15 -3.93 7.54
CA LEU A 272 -10.04 -4.38 8.36
C LEU A 272 -9.14 -3.18 8.64
N VAL A 273 -9.02 -2.78 9.89
CA VAL A 273 -8.16 -1.67 10.31
C VAL A 273 -6.90 -2.23 10.95
N ARG A 274 -5.75 -1.72 10.54
CA ARG A 274 -4.46 -1.96 11.18
C ARG A 274 -3.98 -0.67 11.85
N GLN A 275 -3.82 -0.70 13.17
CA GLN A 275 -3.26 0.41 13.94
C GLN A 275 -2.13 -0.11 14.82
N ARG A 276 -0.92 0.36 14.61
CA ARG A 276 0.30 -0.22 15.20
C ARG A 276 0.38 -1.72 14.88
N ASN A 277 0.46 -2.59 15.90
CA ASN A 277 0.51 -4.05 15.74
C ASN A 277 -0.84 -4.74 16.05
N ARG A 278 -1.95 -4.02 15.99
CA ARG A 278 -3.29 -4.53 16.30
C ARG A 278 -4.19 -4.45 15.07
N TYR A 279 -5.06 -5.44 14.92
CA TYR A 279 -6.01 -5.54 13.83
C TYR A 279 -7.44 -5.49 14.38
N PHE A 280 -8.32 -4.81 13.67
CA PHE A 280 -9.72 -4.63 14.04
C PHE A 280 -10.60 -4.88 12.82
N MET A 281 -11.63 -5.72 12.98
CA MET A 281 -12.66 -5.91 11.95
C MET A 281 -13.91 -5.16 12.39
N ILE A 282 -14.29 -4.16 11.63
CA ILE A 282 -15.41 -3.28 11.91
C ILE A 282 -16.38 -3.22 10.73
N ASP A 283 -17.61 -2.79 10.99
CA ASP A 283 -18.51 -2.41 9.90
C ASP A 283 -17.99 -1.16 9.19
N LEU A 284 -18.33 -0.99 7.90
CA LEU A 284 -17.81 0.13 7.11
C LEU A 284 -18.19 1.47 7.75
N PRO A 285 -17.22 2.29 8.20
CA PRO A 285 -17.51 3.49 8.99
C PRO A 285 -17.90 4.68 8.10
N SER A 286 -18.53 5.69 8.71
CA SER A 286 -18.75 7.01 8.09
C SER A 286 -18.23 8.17 8.95
N SER A 287 -17.60 7.86 10.06
CA SER A 287 -17.02 8.81 11.01
C SER A 287 -15.92 8.12 11.83
N LYS A 288 -15.36 8.81 12.80
CA LYS A 288 -14.25 8.34 13.63
C LYS A 288 -14.47 6.93 14.17
N ILE A 289 -13.46 6.08 13.98
CA ILE A 289 -13.48 4.66 14.33
C ILE A 289 -13.20 4.49 15.83
N SER A 290 -13.96 3.60 16.50
CA SER A 290 -13.58 3.06 17.80
C SER A 290 -12.72 1.80 17.60
N THR A 291 -11.59 1.71 18.30
CA THR A 291 -10.64 0.59 18.27
C THR A 291 -10.62 -0.16 19.61
N ASP A 292 -11.80 -0.44 20.17
CA ASP A 292 -11.93 -1.02 21.51
C ASP A 292 -11.58 -2.52 21.54
N LYS A 293 -11.98 -3.27 20.51
CA LYS A 293 -11.81 -4.72 20.46
C LYS A 293 -10.97 -5.14 19.26
N SER A 294 -9.69 -5.46 19.52
CA SER A 294 -8.80 -6.04 18.51
C SER A 294 -9.09 -7.51 18.27
N ILE A 295 -8.72 -7.99 17.07
CA ILE A 295 -8.65 -9.42 16.78
C ILE A 295 -7.58 -10.03 17.69
N ASP A 296 -7.93 -11.09 18.39
CA ASP A 296 -6.98 -11.84 19.21
C ASP A 296 -6.17 -12.78 18.31
N LEU A 297 -4.86 -12.55 18.26
CA LEU A 297 -3.89 -13.36 17.52
C LEU A 297 -2.93 -14.12 18.46
N SER A 298 -3.20 -14.17 19.76
CA SER A 298 -2.30 -14.76 20.76
C SER A 298 -2.06 -16.25 20.52
N ASP A 299 -3.04 -16.94 19.94
CA ASP A 299 -2.96 -18.37 19.62
C ASP A 299 -2.43 -18.67 18.22
N LEU A 300 -2.14 -17.63 17.42
CA LEU A 300 -1.52 -17.79 16.11
C LEU A 300 -0.04 -18.12 16.28
N LYS A 301 0.27 -19.40 16.28
CA LYS A 301 1.63 -19.93 16.45
C LYS A 301 1.97 -20.84 15.29
N ILE A 302 3.21 -20.77 14.82
CA ILE A 302 3.76 -21.65 13.80
C ILE A 302 5.06 -22.27 14.31
N TRP A 303 5.33 -23.49 13.89
CA TRP A 303 6.64 -24.09 14.06
C TRP A 303 7.57 -23.64 12.93
N VAL A 304 8.75 -23.14 13.30
CA VAL A 304 9.79 -22.72 12.37
C VAL A 304 11.03 -23.58 12.61
N ASP A 305 11.51 -24.26 11.57
CA ASP A 305 12.85 -24.85 11.56
C ASP A 305 13.83 -23.76 11.09
N ASN A 306 14.52 -23.15 12.03
CA ASN A 306 15.44 -22.06 11.75
C ASN A 306 16.51 -22.42 10.71
N ARG A 307 16.99 -23.66 10.66
CA ARG A 307 18.03 -24.06 9.69
C ARG A 307 17.50 -24.10 8.27
N GLN A 308 16.27 -24.57 8.08
CA GLN A 308 15.60 -24.54 6.79
C GLN A 308 15.25 -23.12 6.39
N GLU A 309 14.76 -22.32 7.33
CA GLU A 309 14.45 -20.91 7.10
C GLU A 309 15.71 -20.11 6.74
N TRP A 310 16.82 -20.29 7.46
CA TRP A 310 18.09 -19.59 7.18
C TRP A 310 18.64 -19.96 5.81
N LYS A 311 18.51 -21.21 5.39
CA LYS A 311 18.85 -21.61 4.03
C LYS A 311 17.98 -20.88 3.01
N GLN A 312 16.67 -20.79 3.22
CA GLN A 312 15.75 -20.07 2.36
C GLN A 312 16.11 -18.57 2.31
N ILE A 313 16.39 -17.94 3.45
CA ILE A 313 16.79 -16.54 3.52
C ILE A 313 18.09 -16.29 2.74
N TYR A 314 19.08 -17.17 2.86
CA TYR A 314 20.32 -17.07 2.10
C TYR A 314 20.07 -17.16 0.58
N ASP A 315 19.29 -18.16 0.16
CA ASP A 315 18.92 -18.35 -1.24
C ASP A 315 18.13 -17.14 -1.78
N GLU A 316 17.24 -16.55 -0.98
CA GLU A 316 16.49 -15.33 -1.36
C GLU A 316 17.39 -14.10 -1.43
N ALA A 317 18.33 -13.91 -0.50
CA ALA A 317 19.28 -12.82 -0.55
C ALA A 317 20.11 -12.87 -1.86
N TRP A 318 20.56 -14.06 -2.24
CA TRP A 318 21.26 -14.26 -3.50
C TRP A 318 20.38 -13.94 -4.71
N ARG A 319 19.10 -14.42 -4.71
CA ARG A 319 18.14 -14.13 -5.79
C ARG A 319 17.82 -12.65 -5.91
N GLN A 320 17.65 -11.96 -4.78
CA GLN A 320 17.41 -10.53 -4.73
C GLN A 320 18.56 -9.76 -5.38
N MET A 321 19.81 -10.07 -5.02
CA MET A 321 20.95 -9.44 -5.69
C MET A 321 21.01 -9.76 -7.17
N ARG A 322 20.83 -11.01 -7.59
CA ARG A 322 20.79 -11.40 -9.01
C ARG A 322 19.76 -10.62 -9.79
N ASP A 323 18.55 -10.48 -9.23
CA ASP A 323 17.41 -9.93 -9.94
C ASP A 323 17.36 -8.40 -9.91
N PHE A 324 17.92 -7.76 -8.86
CA PHE A 324 17.82 -6.32 -8.64
C PHE A 324 19.15 -5.56 -8.73
N PHE A 325 20.26 -6.24 -8.96
CA PHE A 325 21.53 -5.54 -9.18
C PHE A 325 21.45 -4.66 -10.44
N TYR A 326 22.03 -3.47 -10.38
CA TYR A 326 21.85 -2.44 -11.42
C TYR A 326 22.51 -2.79 -12.79
N VAL A 327 23.46 -3.73 -12.82
CA VAL A 327 24.06 -4.27 -14.06
C VAL A 327 23.89 -5.78 -14.12
N ALA A 328 23.35 -6.28 -15.22
CA ALA A 328 23.02 -7.68 -15.40
C ALA A 328 24.22 -8.64 -15.33
N ASN A 329 25.41 -8.17 -15.64
CA ASN A 329 26.64 -8.97 -15.61
C ASN A 329 27.29 -9.06 -14.21
N MET A 330 26.67 -8.51 -13.16
CA MET A 330 27.16 -8.57 -11.78
C MET A 330 28.62 -8.12 -11.63
N HIS A 331 29.04 -7.07 -12.33
CA HIS A 331 30.45 -6.61 -12.47
C HIS A 331 31.40 -7.69 -13.03
N GLY A 332 30.89 -8.62 -13.81
CA GLY A 332 31.69 -9.71 -14.37
C GLY A 332 31.90 -10.89 -13.42
N LEU A 333 31.22 -10.91 -12.27
CA LEU A 333 31.29 -12.05 -11.33
C LEU A 333 30.43 -13.23 -11.81
N ASP A 334 30.91 -14.43 -11.59
CA ASP A 334 30.06 -15.61 -11.61
C ASP A 334 29.24 -15.66 -10.30
N TRP A 335 28.09 -15.01 -10.36
CA TRP A 335 27.22 -14.87 -9.16
C TRP A 335 26.71 -16.20 -8.63
N LYS A 336 26.62 -17.24 -9.51
CA LYS A 336 26.30 -18.60 -9.09
C LYS A 336 27.46 -19.23 -8.31
N ALA A 337 28.69 -19.09 -8.79
CA ALA A 337 29.87 -19.58 -8.08
C ALA A 337 30.03 -18.88 -6.71
N ILE A 338 29.69 -17.59 -6.61
CA ILE A 338 29.68 -16.87 -5.33
C ILE A 338 28.64 -17.48 -4.36
N HIS A 339 27.44 -17.80 -4.82
CA HIS A 339 26.45 -18.51 -3.99
C HIS A 339 27.01 -19.84 -3.45
N GLU A 340 27.58 -20.65 -4.31
CA GLU A 340 28.15 -21.95 -3.95
C GLU A 340 29.33 -21.82 -2.97
N LYS A 341 30.19 -20.80 -3.16
CA LYS A 341 31.33 -20.49 -2.29
C LYS A 341 30.90 -20.27 -0.85
N TYR A 342 29.85 -19.51 -0.60
CA TYR A 342 29.39 -19.19 0.75
C TYR A 342 28.38 -20.20 1.31
N ALA A 343 27.65 -20.92 0.47
CA ALA A 343 26.66 -21.91 0.89
C ALA A 343 27.25 -23.01 1.78
N VAL A 344 28.53 -23.36 1.62
CA VAL A 344 29.23 -24.37 2.42
C VAL A 344 29.30 -23.99 3.91
N MET A 345 29.11 -22.71 4.25
CA MET A 345 29.11 -22.23 5.62
C MET A 345 27.74 -22.33 6.31
N LEU A 346 26.65 -22.52 5.56
CA LEU A 346 25.29 -22.57 6.10
C LEU A 346 25.10 -23.63 7.21
N PRO A 347 25.66 -24.85 7.14
CA PRO A 347 25.53 -25.81 8.21
C PRO A 347 26.13 -25.38 9.55
N TYR A 348 27.02 -24.38 9.53
CA TYR A 348 27.73 -23.85 10.71
C TYR A 348 27.05 -22.60 11.28
N VAL A 349 26.03 -22.08 10.63
CA VAL A 349 25.22 -20.96 11.14
C VAL A 349 24.42 -21.44 12.34
N ASN A 350 24.60 -20.80 13.49
CA ASN A 350 23.95 -21.16 14.75
C ASN A 350 22.94 -20.12 15.26
N ASN A 351 22.99 -18.91 14.74
CA ASN A 351 22.09 -17.82 15.11
C ASN A 351 21.92 -16.84 13.95
N ARG A 352 20.99 -15.92 14.08
CA ARG A 352 20.66 -14.94 13.04
C ARG A 352 21.82 -13.98 12.72
N ASN A 353 22.66 -13.64 13.68
CA ASN A 353 23.80 -12.74 13.42
C ASN A 353 24.84 -13.44 12.53
N ASP A 354 25.08 -14.74 12.73
CA ASP A 354 25.99 -15.52 11.86
C ASP A 354 25.46 -15.53 10.42
N LEU A 355 24.16 -15.72 10.24
CA LEU A 355 23.53 -15.67 8.92
C LEU A 355 23.66 -14.29 8.27
N THR A 356 23.39 -13.22 9.03
CA THR A 356 23.53 -11.84 8.55
C THR A 356 24.96 -11.55 8.13
N TYR A 357 25.95 -11.99 8.91
CA TYR A 357 27.36 -11.87 8.56
C TYR A 357 27.68 -12.63 7.26
N LEU A 358 27.26 -13.89 7.15
CA LEU A 358 27.52 -14.72 5.97
C LEU A 358 26.91 -14.11 4.69
N ILE A 359 25.68 -13.59 4.76
CA ILE A 359 25.04 -12.89 3.64
C ILE A 359 25.81 -11.59 3.31
N GLY A 360 26.26 -10.86 4.33
CA GLY A 360 27.09 -9.67 4.16
C GLY A 360 28.36 -9.93 3.38
N GLU A 361 29.08 -11.01 3.73
CA GLU A 361 30.29 -11.45 3.01
C GLU A 361 30.00 -11.82 1.55
N MET A 362 28.89 -12.54 1.31
CA MET A 362 28.44 -12.86 -0.05
C MET A 362 28.14 -11.61 -0.88
N ILE A 363 27.44 -10.64 -0.30
CA ILE A 363 27.08 -9.39 -0.99
C ILE A 363 28.32 -8.51 -1.23
N ALA A 364 29.28 -8.52 -0.31
CA ALA A 364 30.52 -7.75 -0.41
C ALA A 364 31.37 -8.10 -1.65
N GLU A 365 31.25 -9.32 -2.18
CA GLU A 365 31.90 -9.71 -3.44
C GLU A 365 31.49 -8.83 -4.64
N LEU A 366 30.32 -8.21 -4.59
CA LEU A 366 29.87 -7.27 -5.63
C LEU A 366 30.71 -5.98 -5.68
N SER A 367 31.48 -5.69 -4.61
CA SER A 367 32.36 -4.53 -4.49
C SER A 367 31.67 -3.20 -4.81
N VAL A 368 30.50 -2.99 -4.22
CA VAL A 368 29.68 -1.77 -4.39
C VAL A 368 29.42 -1.10 -3.05
N GLY A 369 29.35 0.23 -3.05
CA GLY A 369 28.86 0.99 -1.91
C GLY A 369 27.34 0.86 -1.75
N HIS A 370 26.83 1.12 -0.55
CA HIS A 370 25.39 1.11 -0.23
C HIS A 370 24.70 -0.24 -0.41
N ALA A 371 25.41 -1.36 -0.30
CA ALA A 371 24.87 -2.70 -0.22
C ALA A 371 24.93 -3.18 1.23
N TYR A 372 23.77 -3.34 1.87
CA TYR A 372 23.66 -3.66 3.29
C TYR A 372 22.75 -4.85 3.52
N ILE A 373 23.02 -5.59 4.59
CA ILE A 373 22.12 -6.58 5.15
C ILE A 373 21.78 -6.21 6.58
N ASN A 374 20.51 -6.15 6.92
CA ASN A 374 20.03 -5.79 8.25
C ASN A 374 18.84 -6.68 8.65
N GLY A 375 18.44 -6.58 9.91
CA GLY A 375 17.24 -7.17 10.44
C GLY A 375 17.41 -8.62 10.91
N GLY A 376 16.28 -9.28 11.04
CA GLY A 376 16.13 -10.61 11.58
C GLY A 376 15.65 -10.62 13.02
N GLU A 377 15.23 -11.80 13.47
CA GLU A 377 14.77 -12.01 14.82
C GLU A 377 15.91 -11.82 15.81
N ARG A 378 15.64 -11.08 16.87
CA ARG A 378 16.51 -10.93 18.03
C ARG A 378 15.70 -11.27 19.26
N LYS A 379 16.29 -12.04 20.16
CA LYS A 379 15.66 -12.26 21.47
C LYS A 379 15.47 -10.90 22.15
N PRO A 380 14.26 -10.62 22.62
CA PRO A 380 14.03 -9.38 23.36
C PRO A 380 14.94 -9.38 24.60
N VAL A 381 15.70 -8.31 24.76
CA VAL A 381 16.50 -8.05 25.95
C VAL A 381 15.85 -6.90 26.70
N GLU A 382 15.78 -7.01 28.00
CA GLU A 382 15.34 -5.91 28.83
C GLU A 382 16.27 -4.72 28.64
N LYS A 383 15.71 -3.61 28.19
CA LYS A 383 16.48 -2.36 28.04
C LYS A 383 16.50 -1.63 29.38
N ILE A 384 17.66 -1.59 29.99
CA ILE A 384 17.90 -0.75 31.16
C ILE A 384 18.28 0.64 30.65
N ASN A 385 17.43 1.61 30.92
CA ASN A 385 17.74 3.01 30.60
C ASN A 385 18.75 3.54 31.62
N LEU A 386 19.98 3.78 31.17
CA LEU A 386 21.03 4.37 31.98
C LEU A 386 21.12 5.87 31.72
N GLY A 387 21.14 6.65 32.77
CA GLY A 387 21.53 8.05 32.70
C GLY A 387 23.02 8.17 32.43
N LEU A 388 23.41 9.02 31.48
CA LEU A 388 24.81 9.32 31.21
C LEU A 388 25.25 10.48 32.11
N LEU A 389 26.40 10.32 32.76
CA LEU A 389 26.97 11.35 33.65
C LEU A 389 27.49 12.59 32.88
N GLY A 390 27.68 12.50 31.58
CA GLY A 390 28.31 13.56 30.80
C GLY A 390 29.77 13.74 31.15
N ALA A 391 30.49 12.64 31.40
CA ALA A 391 31.89 12.66 31.78
C ALA A 391 32.67 11.52 31.12
N ARG A 392 33.95 11.73 30.90
CA ARG A 392 34.91 10.67 30.58
C ARG A 392 35.53 10.15 31.89
N LEU A 393 35.53 8.85 32.02
CA LEU A 393 36.01 8.17 33.21
C LEU A 393 37.18 7.25 32.85
N SER A 394 38.19 7.22 33.67
CA SER A 394 39.25 6.22 33.64
C SER A 394 39.42 5.56 35.01
N LYS A 395 40.04 4.39 35.05
CA LYS A 395 40.40 3.70 36.28
C LYS A 395 41.85 4.12 36.63
N ASP A 396 42.06 4.64 37.80
CA ASP A 396 43.40 5.03 38.26
C ASP A 396 44.14 3.85 38.95
N ALA A 397 45.39 4.10 39.37
CA ALA A 397 46.24 3.08 39.99
C ALA A 397 45.71 2.60 41.35
N SER A 398 44.83 3.33 42.01
CA SER A 398 44.16 2.94 43.26
C SER A 398 43.01 1.98 43.05
N GLY A 399 42.55 1.79 41.77
CA GLY A 399 41.42 0.99 41.40
C GLY A 399 40.09 1.72 41.43
N TYR A 400 40.06 3.01 41.80
CA TYR A 400 38.87 3.85 41.71
C TYR A 400 38.71 4.49 40.34
N PHE A 401 37.49 4.93 40.02
CA PHE A 401 37.21 5.68 38.79
C PHE A 401 37.47 7.18 39.02
N ARG A 402 38.19 7.78 38.10
CA ARG A 402 38.46 9.21 38.06
C ARG A 402 37.71 9.85 36.91
N ILE A 403 37.22 11.06 37.13
CA ILE A 403 36.64 11.91 36.10
C ILE A 403 37.79 12.61 35.37
N ASP A 404 38.09 12.22 34.14
CA ASP A 404 39.17 12.83 33.36
C ASP A 404 38.73 14.12 32.69
N SER A 405 37.48 14.22 32.26
CA SER A 405 36.91 15.44 31.71
C SER A 405 35.39 15.43 31.78
N LEU A 406 34.79 16.61 31.87
CA LEU A 406 33.36 16.83 31.77
C LEU A 406 32.98 17.21 30.34
N LEU A 407 31.92 16.64 29.83
CA LEU A 407 31.32 17.02 28.56
C LEU A 407 30.37 18.20 28.81
N GLN A 408 30.60 19.31 28.13
CA GLN A 408 29.85 20.54 28.40
C GLN A 408 28.38 20.52 27.89
N GLY A 409 28.03 19.59 27.06
CA GLY A 409 26.69 19.54 26.49
C GLY A 409 26.32 20.77 25.65
N ALA A 410 25.11 20.74 25.08
CA ALA A 410 24.49 21.88 24.42
C ALA A 410 23.30 22.36 25.31
N ASN A 411 23.66 23.03 26.43
CA ASN A 411 22.68 23.32 27.50
C ASN A 411 21.56 24.30 27.13
N TRP A 412 21.56 24.79 25.91
CA TRP A 412 20.44 25.52 25.28
C TRP A 412 19.36 24.57 24.72
N SER A 413 19.59 23.26 24.70
CA SER A 413 18.64 22.24 24.28
C SER A 413 18.30 21.32 25.47
N SER A 414 17.01 21.10 25.73
CA SER A 414 16.54 20.24 26.82
C SER A 414 17.07 18.80 26.76
N ASP A 415 17.33 18.28 25.54
CA ASP A 415 17.75 16.89 25.32
C ASP A 415 19.27 16.70 25.40
N LEU A 416 20.02 17.77 25.45
CA LEU A 416 21.50 17.77 25.39
C LEU A 416 22.14 18.38 26.60
N HIS A 417 21.44 18.47 27.71
CA HIS A 417 21.98 18.94 29.00
C HIS A 417 23.08 18.02 29.52
N SER A 418 24.12 18.61 30.06
CA SER A 418 25.16 17.88 30.76
C SER A 418 24.97 17.95 32.28
N PRO A 419 24.56 16.85 32.93
CA PRO A 419 24.12 16.89 34.34
C PRO A 419 25.22 17.33 35.31
N LEU A 420 26.47 17.00 35.02
CA LEU A 420 27.57 17.39 35.93
C LEU A 420 27.97 18.86 35.80
N THR A 421 27.75 19.49 34.65
CA THR A 421 28.02 20.96 34.52
C THR A 421 26.93 21.76 35.22
N GLU A 422 25.68 21.28 35.29
CA GLU A 422 24.59 21.95 36.00
C GLU A 422 24.77 21.93 37.53
N VAL A 423 25.34 20.86 38.08
CA VAL A 423 25.60 20.76 39.53
C VAL A 423 26.94 21.30 39.96
N GLY A 424 27.71 21.87 39.06
CA GLY A 424 28.96 22.55 39.38
C GLY A 424 30.13 21.62 39.77
N VAL A 425 30.09 20.36 39.38
CA VAL A 425 31.18 19.42 39.60
C VAL A 425 32.32 19.75 38.66
N GLY A 426 33.49 19.99 39.23
CA GLY A 426 34.75 20.20 38.47
C GLY A 426 35.47 18.88 38.22
N ALA A 427 36.13 18.76 37.06
CA ALA A 427 37.14 17.71 36.88
C ALA A 427 38.39 18.03 37.68
N VAL A 428 38.94 17.05 38.40
CA VAL A 428 40.17 17.18 39.20
C VAL A 428 41.34 16.63 38.43
#